data_c2f5bd622203b4e71653e505dba80dd5
#
_entry.id   c2f5bd622203b4e71653e505dba80dd5
#
_cell.length_a   1.000
_cell.length_b   1.000
_cell.length_c   1.000
_cell.angle_alpha   90.00
_cell.angle_beta   90.00
_cell.angle_gamma   90.00
#
_symmetry.space_group_name_H-M   'P 1'
#
loop_
_entity.id
_entity.type
_entity.pdbx_description
1 polymer ?
#
loop_
_entity_poly.entity_id
_entity_poly.type
_entity_poly.pdbx_seq_one_letter_code
_entity_poly.pdbx_strand_id
1 'polypeptide(L)'
;SEAEGRAAVAELVRRGADFDGVFATCDLAAIGAMHALQELGREVPRDVSVVGFDDLAAAGYARPPLTTVAQDAKVAGAALVETLIDLIDGNEVRNRLLPVGLKVRGSSLP
;
A
#
# COMPACT_ATOMS: atom_id res chain seq x y z
N SER A 1 5.96 -4.18 -7.00
CA SER A 1 5.92 -5.67 -7.00
C SER A 1 6.42 -6.22 -5.66
N GLU A 2 6.14 -7.49 -5.39
CA GLU A 2 6.66 -8.19 -4.20
C GLU A 2 8.19 -8.24 -4.20
N ALA A 3 8.81 -8.45 -5.34
CA ALA A 3 10.28 -8.49 -5.46
C ALA A 3 10.92 -7.16 -5.05
N GLU A 4 10.32 -6.04 -5.42
CA GLU A 4 10.79 -4.70 -5.03
C GLU A 4 10.63 -4.46 -3.52
N GLY A 5 9.51 -4.89 -2.94
CA GLY A 5 9.30 -4.80 -1.49
C GLY A 5 10.33 -5.62 -0.70
N ARG A 6 10.63 -6.84 -1.15
CA ARG A 6 11.69 -7.69 -0.57
C ARG A 6 13.07 -7.01 -0.66
N ALA A 7 13.40 -6.50 -1.84
CA ALA A 7 14.68 -5.83 -2.08
C ALA A 7 14.84 -4.57 -1.22
N ALA A 8 13.77 -3.80 -1.04
CA ALA A 8 13.78 -2.60 -0.21
C ALA A 8 14.07 -2.92 1.27
N VAL A 9 13.43 -3.95 1.84
CA VAL A 9 13.70 -4.38 3.22
C VAL A 9 15.14 -4.89 3.36
N ALA A 10 15.62 -5.69 2.41
CA ALA A 10 17.00 -6.17 2.43
C ALA A 10 18.01 -5.03 2.43
N GLU A 11 17.76 -3.99 1.63
CA GLU A 11 18.60 -2.80 1.57
C GLU A 11 18.56 -1.97 2.85
N LEU A 12 17.38 -1.78 3.46
CA LEU A 12 17.26 -1.08 4.76
C LEU A 12 18.07 -1.80 5.84
N VAL A 13 17.96 -3.12 5.91
CA VAL A 13 18.72 -3.93 6.88
C VAL A 13 20.23 -3.86 6.59
N ARG A 14 20.64 -3.93 5.33
CA ARG A 14 22.05 -3.79 4.93
C ARG A 14 22.64 -2.44 5.33
N ARG A 15 21.84 -1.38 5.31
CA ARG A 15 22.24 -0.04 5.78
C ARG A 15 22.23 0.12 7.29
N GLY A 16 21.80 -0.89 8.04
CA GLY A 16 21.67 -0.80 9.49
C GLY A 16 20.56 0.13 9.95
N ALA A 17 19.53 0.33 9.10
CA ALA A 17 18.39 1.14 9.47
C ALA A 17 17.63 0.51 10.64
N ASP A 18 17.29 1.33 11.64
CA ASP A 18 16.41 0.96 12.73
C ASP A 18 14.99 1.44 12.41
N PHE A 19 14.03 0.51 12.38
CA PHE A 19 12.65 0.81 12.05
C PHE A 19 11.68 -0.21 12.67
N ASP A 20 10.53 0.25 13.08
CA ASP A 20 9.41 -0.51 13.63
C ASP A 20 8.12 -0.39 12.77
N GLY A 21 8.18 0.36 11.70
CA GLY A 21 7.09 0.52 10.75
C GLY A 21 7.55 0.64 9.30
N VAL A 22 6.77 0.07 8.39
CA VAL A 22 6.96 0.15 6.94
C VAL A 22 5.64 0.58 6.30
N PHE A 23 5.69 1.64 5.53
CA PHE A 23 4.62 2.02 4.59
C PHE A 23 5.10 1.76 3.17
N ALA A 24 4.37 0.94 2.45
CA ALA A 24 4.64 0.67 1.04
C ALA A 24 3.57 1.32 0.14
N THR A 25 4.01 1.87 -0.99
CA THR A 25 3.14 2.61 -1.92
C THR A 25 2.16 1.73 -2.71
N CYS A 26 2.22 0.40 -2.55
CA CYS A 26 1.22 -0.54 -3.05
C CYS A 26 1.24 -1.84 -2.23
N ASP A 27 0.12 -2.55 -2.22
CA ASP A 27 -0.06 -3.78 -1.45
C ASP A 27 0.92 -4.89 -1.82
N LEU A 28 1.25 -5.06 -3.10
CA LEU A 28 2.21 -6.10 -3.51
C LEU A 28 3.59 -5.84 -2.94
N ALA A 29 4.06 -4.58 -2.93
CA ALA A 29 5.33 -4.25 -2.30
C ALA A 29 5.27 -4.45 -0.77
N ALA A 30 4.13 -4.10 -0.13
CA ALA A 30 3.92 -4.35 1.30
C ALA A 30 4.01 -5.85 1.63
N ILE A 31 3.37 -6.72 0.83
CA ILE A 31 3.40 -8.18 1.00
C ILE A 31 4.83 -8.69 0.83
N GLY A 32 5.56 -8.21 -0.18
CA GLY A 32 6.97 -8.56 -0.36
C GLY A 32 7.85 -8.13 0.83
N ALA A 33 7.60 -6.94 1.38
CA ALA A 33 8.27 -6.46 2.59
C ALA A 33 7.97 -7.35 3.80
N MET A 34 6.71 -7.76 4.00
CA MET A 34 6.31 -8.68 5.06
C MET A 34 7.04 -10.03 4.96
N HIS A 35 7.12 -10.61 3.77
CA HIS A 35 7.85 -11.86 3.55
C HIS A 35 9.34 -11.72 3.90
N ALA A 36 9.98 -10.64 3.46
CA ALA A 36 11.39 -10.40 3.78
C ALA A 36 11.63 -10.23 5.29
N LEU A 37 10.74 -9.48 5.99
CA LEU A 37 10.83 -9.31 7.44
C LEU A 37 10.71 -10.65 8.16
N GLN A 38 9.73 -11.50 7.76
CA GLN A 38 9.51 -12.82 8.34
C GLN A 38 10.72 -13.76 8.12
N GLU A 39 11.32 -13.73 6.93
CA GLU A 39 12.56 -14.51 6.63
C GLU A 39 13.75 -14.05 7.49
N LEU A 40 13.79 -12.79 7.87
CA LEU A 40 14.77 -12.22 8.79
C LEU A 40 14.43 -12.45 10.27
N GLY A 41 13.36 -13.22 10.56
CA GLY A 41 12.92 -13.54 11.92
C GLY A 41 12.23 -12.39 12.65
N ARG A 42 11.83 -11.33 11.95
CA ARG A 42 11.03 -10.24 12.52
C ARG A 42 9.53 -10.55 12.43
N GLU A 43 8.82 -10.41 13.52
CA GLU A 43 7.38 -10.67 13.55
C GLU A 43 6.58 -9.42 13.14
N VAL A 44 5.68 -9.62 12.18
CA VAL A 44 4.68 -8.62 11.77
C VAL A 44 3.34 -8.97 12.46
N PRO A 45 2.73 -8.07 13.23
CA PRO A 45 3.07 -6.67 13.44
C PRO A 45 3.94 -6.38 14.68
N ARG A 46 4.33 -7.39 15.48
CA ARG A 46 4.92 -7.20 16.80
C ARG A 46 6.22 -6.40 16.76
N ASP A 47 7.13 -6.77 15.86
CA ASP A 47 8.44 -6.13 15.74
C ASP A 47 8.42 -5.00 14.71
N VAL A 48 7.63 -5.18 13.64
CA VAL A 48 7.47 -4.18 12.58
C VAL A 48 6.04 -4.17 12.09
N SER A 49 5.35 -3.04 12.19
CA SER A 49 4.05 -2.82 11.55
C SER A 49 4.22 -2.56 10.05
N VAL A 50 3.33 -3.13 9.22
CA VAL A 50 3.38 -2.93 7.76
C VAL A 50 2.03 -2.43 7.27
N VAL A 51 2.04 -1.37 6.46
CA VAL A 51 0.86 -0.79 5.82
C VAL A 51 1.10 -0.67 4.32
N GLY A 52 0.10 -1.06 3.53
CA GLY A 52 0.09 -0.97 2.08
C GLY A 52 -0.83 0.13 1.55
N PHE A 53 -1.04 0.10 0.24
CA PHE A 53 -1.93 1.00 -0.49
C PHE A 53 -2.58 0.23 -1.65
N ASP A 54 -3.85 0.49 -1.96
CA ASP A 54 -4.76 0.04 -3.01
C ASP A 54 -5.89 -0.89 -2.54
N ASP A 55 -5.76 -1.60 -1.43
CA ASP A 55 -6.72 -2.60 -0.94
C ASP A 55 -7.01 -3.70 -1.97
N LEU A 56 -5.95 -4.25 -2.55
CA LEU A 56 -6.05 -5.39 -3.44
C LEU A 56 -6.60 -6.63 -2.70
N ALA A 57 -7.24 -7.54 -3.42
CA ALA A 57 -7.71 -8.80 -2.84
C ALA A 57 -6.59 -9.57 -2.11
N ALA A 58 -5.36 -9.53 -2.63
CA ALA A 58 -4.18 -10.14 -2.02
C ALA A 58 -3.91 -9.65 -0.59
N ALA A 59 -4.23 -8.38 -0.28
CA ALA A 59 -4.06 -7.82 1.06
C ALA A 59 -4.86 -8.58 2.13
N GLY A 60 -6.07 -9.03 1.79
CA GLY A 60 -6.92 -9.81 2.70
C GLY A 60 -6.42 -11.24 2.92
N TYR A 61 -5.67 -11.80 1.98
CA TYR A 61 -5.15 -13.17 2.03
C TYR A 61 -3.71 -13.27 2.55
N ALA A 62 -3.01 -12.14 2.71
CA ALA A 62 -1.68 -12.09 3.30
C ALA A 62 -1.66 -12.66 4.73
N ARG A 63 -0.48 -13.01 5.23
CA ARG A 63 -0.30 -13.53 6.59
C ARG A 63 0.81 -12.76 7.31
N PRO A 64 0.41 -11.93 8.31
CA PRO A 64 -0.96 -11.57 8.69
C PRO A 64 -1.68 -10.78 7.59
N PRO A 65 -3.04 -10.65 7.62
CA PRO A 65 -3.78 -9.83 6.66
C PRO A 65 -3.30 -8.38 6.68
N LEU A 66 -3.06 -7.80 5.50
CA LEU A 66 -2.40 -6.50 5.34
C LEU A 66 -3.36 -5.35 5.63
N THR A 67 -2.97 -4.48 6.56
CA THR A 67 -3.53 -3.13 6.73
C THR A 67 -3.17 -2.30 5.52
N THR A 68 -4.13 -1.61 4.92
CA THR A 68 -3.90 -0.87 3.68
C THR A 68 -4.80 0.34 3.55
N VAL A 69 -4.32 1.33 2.80
CA VAL A 69 -5.14 2.47 2.38
C VAL A 69 -5.99 2.06 1.19
N ALA A 70 -7.31 2.10 1.36
CA ALA A 70 -8.27 1.77 0.32
C ALA A 70 -8.68 3.01 -0.46
N GLN A 71 -8.63 2.92 -1.78
CA GLN A 71 -9.24 3.89 -2.68
C GLN A 71 -10.41 3.24 -3.44
N ASP A 72 -11.49 3.98 -3.66
CA ASP A 72 -12.62 3.48 -4.43
C ASP A 72 -12.32 3.61 -5.93
N ALA A 73 -11.94 2.47 -6.54
CA ALA A 73 -11.61 2.42 -7.97
C ALA A 73 -12.79 2.81 -8.88
N LYS A 74 -14.05 2.62 -8.45
CA LYS A 74 -15.23 3.04 -9.22
C LYS A 74 -15.37 4.55 -9.22
N VAL A 75 -15.22 5.16 -8.03
CA VAL A 75 -15.26 6.63 -7.90
C VAL A 75 -14.10 7.27 -8.66
N ALA A 76 -12.89 6.71 -8.54
CA ALA A 76 -11.72 7.18 -9.26
C ALA A 76 -11.90 7.06 -10.78
N GLY A 77 -12.37 5.91 -11.26
CA GLY A 77 -12.62 5.68 -12.68
C GLY A 77 -13.68 6.63 -13.26
N ALA A 78 -14.79 6.84 -12.55
CA ALA A 78 -15.81 7.79 -12.95
C ALA A 78 -15.26 9.22 -13.04
N ALA A 79 -14.52 9.68 -12.04
CA ALA A 79 -13.92 11.00 -12.01
C ALA A 79 -12.91 11.21 -13.16
N LEU A 80 -12.12 10.18 -13.49
CA LEU A 80 -11.19 10.23 -14.64
C LEU A 80 -11.93 10.37 -15.98
N VAL A 81 -12.99 9.59 -16.18
CA VAL A 81 -13.79 9.66 -17.42
C VAL A 81 -14.49 11.02 -17.55
N GLU A 82 -15.12 11.52 -16.49
CA GLU A 82 -15.73 12.85 -16.47
C GLU A 82 -14.70 13.93 -16.83
N THR A 83 -13.54 13.90 -16.19
CA THR A 83 -12.46 14.87 -16.45
C THR A 83 -11.98 14.80 -17.91
N LEU A 84 -11.87 13.58 -18.48
CA LEU A 84 -11.49 13.41 -19.87
C LEU A 84 -12.54 13.98 -20.84
N ILE A 85 -13.82 13.74 -20.58
CA ILE A 85 -14.93 14.30 -21.38
C ILE A 85 -14.90 15.83 -21.34
N ASP A 86 -14.74 16.42 -20.15
CA ASP A 86 -14.63 17.88 -19.98
C ASP A 86 -13.45 18.43 -20.81
N LEU A 87 -12.30 17.78 -20.80
CA LEU A 87 -11.13 18.18 -21.61
C LEU A 87 -11.42 18.10 -23.11
N ILE A 88 -12.10 17.04 -23.57
CA ILE A 88 -12.47 16.87 -25.00
C ILE A 88 -13.44 17.99 -25.43
N ASP A 89 -14.37 18.37 -24.57
CA ASP A 89 -15.35 19.41 -24.81
C ASP A 89 -14.76 20.83 -24.68
N GLY A 90 -13.47 20.95 -24.35
CA GLY A 90 -12.78 22.24 -24.20
C GLY A 90 -13.08 22.97 -22.89
N ASN A 91 -13.64 22.27 -21.90
CA ASN A 91 -13.90 22.82 -20.58
C ASN A 91 -12.62 22.92 -19.76
N GLU A 92 -12.59 23.88 -18.84
CA GLU A 92 -11.51 24.02 -17.87
C GLU A 92 -11.64 22.92 -16.81
N VAL A 93 -10.59 22.12 -16.61
CA VAL A 93 -10.57 21.07 -15.59
C VAL A 93 -9.59 21.43 -14.46
N ARG A 94 -9.97 21.05 -13.24
CA ARG A 94 -9.16 21.25 -12.05
C ARG A 94 -8.74 19.92 -11.45
N ASN A 95 -7.62 19.91 -10.73
CA ASN A 95 -7.20 18.75 -9.95
C ASN A 95 -8.28 18.38 -8.93
N ARG A 96 -8.60 17.09 -8.85
CA ARG A 96 -9.54 16.54 -7.87
C ARG A 96 -8.78 15.69 -6.87
N LEU A 97 -9.05 15.89 -5.58
CA LEU A 97 -8.63 14.99 -4.52
C LEU A 97 -9.79 14.03 -4.24
N LEU A 98 -9.51 12.74 -4.34
CA LEU A 98 -10.48 11.69 -4.01
C LEU A 98 -10.26 11.19 -2.59
N PRO A 99 -11.32 10.91 -1.83
CA PRO A 99 -11.20 10.40 -0.49
C PRO A 99 -10.60 8.99 -0.50
N VAL A 100 -9.80 8.69 0.51
CA VAL A 100 -9.27 7.36 0.78
C VAL A 100 -9.67 6.95 2.20
N GLY A 101 -9.67 5.65 2.46
CA GLY A 101 -9.97 5.09 3.78
C GLY A 101 -8.87 4.13 4.24
N LEU A 102 -8.61 4.05 5.53
CA LEU A 102 -7.70 3.06 6.08
C LEU A 102 -8.47 1.80 6.47
N LYS A 103 -8.09 0.65 5.91
CA LYS A 103 -8.56 -0.66 6.35
C LYS A 103 -7.53 -1.30 7.27
N VAL A 104 -7.77 -1.20 8.56
CA VAL A 104 -6.94 -1.83 9.59
C VAL A 104 -7.18 -3.35 9.59
N ARG A 105 -6.09 -4.11 9.49
CA ARG A 105 -6.06 -5.58 9.55
C ARG A 105 -4.96 -6.05 10.51
N GLY A 106 -4.40 -7.23 10.29
CA GLY A 106 -3.45 -7.87 11.21
C GLY A 106 -1.98 -7.46 11.06
N SER A 107 -1.60 -6.70 10.04
CA SER A 107 -0.19 -6.36 9.78
C SER A 107 0.29 -5.09 10.48
N SER A 108 -0.57 -4.41 11.20
CA SER A 108 -0.23 -3.23 11.99
C SER A 108 -0.79 -3.35 13.40
N LEU A 109 -0.10 -2.76 14.38
CA LEU A 109 -0.65 -2.59 15.72
C LEU A 109 -1.71 -1.48 15.70
N PRO A 110 -2.74 -1.60 16.53
CA PRO A 110 -3.78 -0.57 16.65
C PRO A 110 -3.22 0.72 17.24
#